data_2676eca59b74928589e35f3d834ce3e6
#
_entry.id   2676eca59b74928589e35f3d834ce3e6
#
_cell.length_a   1.000
_cell.length_b   1.000
_cell.length_c   1.000
_cell.angle_alpha   90.00
_cell.angle_beta   90.00
_cell.angle_gamma   90.00
#
_symmetry.space_group_name_H-M   'P 1'
#
loop_
_entity.id
_entity.type
_entity.pdbx_description
1 polymer ?
#
loop_
_entity_poly.entity_id
_entity_poly.type
_entity_poly.pdbx_seq_one_letter_code
_entity_poly.pdbx_strand_id
1 'polypeptide(L)'
;MSKRAEKKLKMQFGFIILFIFIIGVQLIVKNYFVNHPPAWATGLSISGFIIFCILGLLTYLDLKNQEQFVTIGQIVDVKKDKNIIIVNGLGRGHQKILIRDSHILNMMQPDELIEITRLKYTKMITKKVYQDQELQL
;
A
#
# COMPACT_ATOMS: atom_id res chain seq x y z
N MET A 1 14.31 -2.74 -7.24
CA MET A 1 13.40 -1.74 -6.63
C MET A 1 14.09 -0.39 -6.57
N SER A 2 13.40 0.70 -6.89
CA SER A 2 13.97 2.05 -6.82
C SER A 2 14.29 2.45 -5.37
N LYS A 3 15.30 3.30 -5.18
CA LYS A 3 15.66 3.82 -3.84
C LYS A 3 14.49 4.53 -3.15
N ARG A 4 13.65 5.22 -3.94
CA ARG A 4 12.47 5.93 -3.42
C ARG A 4 11.40 4.95 -2.90
N ALA A 5 11.13 3.88 -3.65
CA ALA A 5 10.19 2.85 -3.24
C ALA A 5 10.69 2.10 -2.00
N GLU A 6 11.98 1.79 -1.94
CA GLU A 6 12.60 1.17 -0.78
C GLU A 6 12.50 2.05 0.47
N LYS A 7 12.77 3.36 0.32
CA LYS A 7 12.64 4.32 1.42
C LYS A 7 11.19 4.40 1.93
N LYS A 8 10.22 4.43 1.02
CA LYS A 8 8.80 4.44 1.38
C LYS A 8 8.40 3.18 2.13
N LEU A 9 8.88 2.02 1.68
CA LEU A 9 8.60 0.74 2.32
C LEU A 9 9.24 0.63 3.72
N LYS A 10 10.48 1.11 3.89
CA LYS A 10 11.16 1.20 5.19
C LYS A 10 10.41 2.11 6.16
N MET A 11 9.94 3.25 5.67
CA MET A 11 9.14 4.17 6.48
C MET A 11 7.82 3.54 6.91
N GLN A 12 7.11 2.87 6.00
CA GLN A 12 5.90 2.13 6.30
C GLN A 12 6.15 1.04 7.35
N PHE A 13 7.22 0.28 7.21
CA PHE A 13 7.62 -0.73 8.19
C PHE A 13 7.87 -0.12 9.57
N GLY A 14 8.58 1.01 9.63
CA GLY A 14 8.81 1.74 10.88
C GLY A 14 7.51 2.17 11.57
N PHE A 15 6.54 2.68 10.82
CA PHE A 15 5.22 3.03 11.36
C PHE A 15 4.47 1.80 11.88
N ILE A 16 4.50 0.70 11.16
CA ILE A 16 3.86 -0.55 11.60
C ILE A 16 4.46 -1.04 12.92
N ILE A 17 5.78 -1.04 13.04
CA ILE A 17 6.48 -1.42 14.29
C ILE A 17 6.08 -0.48 15.45
N LEU A 18 6.02 0.83 15.18
CA LEU A 18 5.59 1.80 16.19
C LEU A 18 4.16 1.54 16.67
N PHE A 19 3.23 1.26 15.75
CA PHE A 19 1.84 0.92 16.10
C PHE A 19 1.74 -0.38 16.88
N ILE A 20 2.49 -1.40 16.51
CA ILE A 20 2.57 -2.66 17.26
C ILE A 20 3.02 -2.39 18.70
N PHE A 21 4.05 -1.57 18.88
CA PHE A 21 4.56 -1.20 20.20
C PHE A 21 3.50 -0.45 21.04
N ILE A 22 2.84 0.55 20.43
CA ILE A 22 1.79 1.34 21.11
C ILE A 22 0.63 0.43 21.55
N ILE A 23 0.14 -0.44 20.69
CA ILE A 23 -0.96 -1.36 20.99
C ILE A 23 -0.55 -2.35 22.06
N GLY A 24 0.68 -2.88 21.99
CA GLY A 24 1.22 -3.79 23.00
C GLY A 24 1.31 -3.15 24.38
N VAL A 25 1.80 -1.91 24.45
CA VAL A 25 1.83 -1.14 25.72
C VAL A 25 0.42 -0.89 26.26
N GLN A 26 -0.52 -0.51 25.41
CA GLN A 26 -1.92 -0.31 25.81
C GLN A 26 -2.55 -1.59 26.36
N LEU A 27 -2.29 -2.74 25.75
CA LEU A 27 -2.79 -4.03 26.24
C LEU A 27 -2.23 -4.36 27.64
N ILE A 28 -0.93 -4.14 27.85
CA ILE A 28 -0.29 -4.36 29.14
C ILE A 28 -0.87 -3.42 30.19
N VAL A 29 -0.97 -2.12 29.90
CA VAL A 29 -1.50 -1.12 30.82
C VAL A 29 -2.95 -1.41 31.20
N LYS A 30 -3.81 -1.74 30.22
CA LYS A 30 -5.21 -2.07 30.49
C LYS A 30 -5.38 -3.32 31.36
N ASN A 31 -4.56 -4.35 31.13
CA ASN A 31 -4.68 -5.59 31.89
C ASN A 31 -4.14 -5.49 33.34
N TYR A 32 -3.12 -4.66 33.57
CA TYR A 32 -2.47 -4.54 34.89
C TYR A 32 -3.00 -3.38 35.72
N PHE A 33 -3.43 -2.27 35.10
CA PHE A 33 -3.79 -1.04 35.81
C PHE A 33 -5.28 -0.70 35.77
N VAL A 34 -6.05 -1.31 34.88
CA VAL A 34 -7.49 -1.09 34.77
C VAL A 34 -8.22 -2.34 35.26
N ASN A 35 -8.96 -2.21 36.38
CA ASN A 35 -9.80 -3.29 36.87
C ASN A 35 -11.02 -3.45 35.95
N HIS A 36 -11.16 -4.64 35.35
CA HIS A 36 -12.28 -5.02 34.47
C HIS A 36 -12.43 -4.16 33.21
N PRO A 37 -11.44 -4.17 32.27
CA PRO A 37 -11.64 -3.51 30.97
C PRO A 37 -12.79 -4.20 30.22
N PRO A 38 -13.58 -3.44 29.41
CA PRO A 38 -14.65 -4.04 28.62
C PRO A 38 -14.10 -5.10 27.65
N ALA A 39 -14.76 -6.25 27.57
CA ALA A 39 -14.30 -7.35 26.70
C ALA A 39 -14.17 -6.93 25.23
N TRP A 40 -15.05 -6.07 24.72
CA TRP A 40 -15.00 -5.57 23.37
C TRP A 40 -13.75 -4.73 23.09
N ALA A 41 -13.32 -3.91 24.06
CA ALA A 41 -12.11 -3.08 23.93
C ALA A 41 -10.85 -3.94 23.87
N THR A 42 -10.76 -4.97 24.72
CA THR A 42 -9.67 -5.94 24.69
C THR A 42 -9.66 -6.72 23.38
N GLY A 43 -10.81 -7.18 22.92
CA GLY A 43 -10.95 -7.88 21.63
C GLY A 43 -10.49 -7.04 20.44
N LEU A 44 -10.87 -5.76 20.39
CA LEU A 44 -10.41 -4.83 19.34
C LEU A 44 -8.90 -4.61 19.38
N SER A 45 -8.32 -4.46 20.56
CA SER A 45 -6.87 -4.27 20.72
C SER A 45 -6.07 -5.50 20.29
N ILE A 46 -6.52 -6.69 20.66
CA ILE A 46 -5.89 -7.96 20.24
C ILE A 46 -6.01 -8.15 18.72
N SER A 47 -7.18 -7.91 18.15
CA SER A 47 -7.41 -7.99 16.70
C SER A 47 -6.51 -7.00 15.95
N GLY A 48 -6.41 -5.77 16.40
CA GLY A 48 -5.53 -4.75 15.83
C GLY A 48 -4.06 -5.16 15.91
N PHE A 49 -3.63 -5.72 17.03
CA PHE A 49 -2.27 -6.21 17.21
C PHE A 49 -1.92 -7.33 16.21
N ILE A 50 -2.82 -8.30 16.04
CA ILE A 50 -2.64 -9.40 15.08
C ILE A 50 -2.56 -8.87 13.65
N ILE A 51 -3.46 -7.96 13.26
CA ILE A 51 -3.48 -7.37 11.93
C ILE A 51 -2.16 -6.64 11.64
N PHE A 52 -1.68 -5.81 12.57
CA PHE A 52 -0.42 -5.08 12.40
C PHE A 52 0.80 -6.01 12.39
N CYS A 53 0.78 -7.11 13.14
CA CYS A 53 1.83 -8.13 13.07
C CYS A 53 1.88 -8.78 11.68
N ILE A 54 0.73 -9.12 11.11
CA ILE A 54 0.64 -9.69 9.75
C ILE A 54 1.16 -8.68 8.72
N LEU A 55 0.71 -7.42 8.79
CA LEU A 55 1.18 -6.35 7.89
C LEU A 55 2.69 -6.12 8.02
N GLY A 56 3.21 -6.14 9.23
CA GLY A 56 4.65 -6.02 9.50
C GLY A 56 5.44 -7.16 8.88
N LEU A 57 4.95 -8.39 9.02
CA LEU A 57 5.58 -9.57 8.41
C LEU A 57 5.60 -9.47 6.88
N LEU A 58 4.48 -9.12 6.26
CA LEU A 58 4.39 -8.95 4.81
C LEU A 58 5.34 -7.86 4.30
N THR A 59 5.40 -6.72 5.01
CA THR A 59 6.31 -5.63 4.67
C THR A 59 7.77 -6.03 4.82
N TYR A 60 8.09 -6.78 5.88
CA TYR A 60 9.44 -7.33 6.09
C TYR A 60 9.85 -8.29 4.97
N LEU A 61 8.96 -9.18 4.54
CA LEU A 61 9.23 -10.10 3.44
C LEU A 61 9.50 -9.36 2.14
N ASP A 62 8.75 -8.30 1.85
CA ASP A 62 8.99 -7.46 0.67
C ASP A 62 10.33 -6.73 0.74
N LEU A 63 10.72 -6.23 1.92
CA LEU A 63 12.02 -5.60 2.12
C LEU A 63 13.19 -6.58 1.95
N LYS A 64 13.03 -7.81 2.42
CA LYS A 64 14.05 -8.83 2.37
C LYS A 64 14.22 -9.41 0.96
N ASN A 65 13.12 -9.80 0.33
CA ASN A 65 13.14 -10.53 -0.94
C ASN A 65 13.14 -9.60 -2.15
N GLN A 66 12.52 -8.42 -2.04
CA GLN A 66 12.39 -7.42 -3.11
C GLN A 66 11.82 -8.00 -4.42
N GLU A 67 10.95 -9.00 -4.31
CA GLU A 67 10.27 -9.59 -5.45
C GLU A 67 9.19 -8.65 -6.00
N GLN A 68 9.22 -8.42 -7.31
CA GLN A 68 8.30 -7.51 -7.99
C GLN A 68 7.59 -8.23 -9.14
N PHE A 69 6.32 -7.87 -9.34
CA PHE A 69 5.53 -8.33 -10.47
C PHE A 69 5.14 -7.17 -11.36
N VAL A 70 5.36 -7.34 -12.64
CA VAL A 70 4.96 -6.39 -13.67
C VAL A 70 3.64 -6.83 -14.27
N THR A 71 2.66 -5.96 -14.28
CA THR A 71 1.34 -6.20 -14.87
C THR A 71 0.98 -5.07 -15.81
N ILE A 72 0.48 -5.42 -16.98
CA ILE A 72 -0.02 -4.45 -17.95
C ILE A 72 -1.52 -4.32 -17.76
N GLY A 73 -1.97 -3.12 -17.45
CA GLY A 73 -3.39 -2.80 -17.31
C GLY A 73 -3.88 -1.91 -18.43
N GLN A 74 -5.19 -1.92 -18.68
CA GLN A 74 -5.85 -1.06 -19.64
C GLN A 74 -6.56 0.08 -18.91
N ILE A 75 -6.35 1.32 -19.36
CA ILE A 75 -7.02 2.48 -18.81
C ILE A 75 -8.48 2.47 -19.27
N VAL A 76 -9.41 2.46 -18.30
CA VAL A 76 -10.85 2.47 -18.54
C VAL A 76 -11.41 3.88 -18.54
N ASP A 77 -10.94 4.71 -17.62
CA ASP A 77 -11.40 6.09 -17.46
C ASP A 77 -10.28 6.97 -16.88
N VAL A 78 -10.31 8.25 -17.20
CA VAL A 78 -9.36 9.25 -16.71
C VAL A 78 -10.11 10.37 -16.01
N LYS A 79 -9.90 10.49 -14.68
CA LYS A 79 -10.50 11.55 -13.85
C LYS A 79 -9.47 12.66 -13.62
N LYS A 80 -9.40 13.62 -14.52
CA LYS A 80 -8.39 14.70 -14.50
C LYS A 80 -8.51 15.62 -13.29
N ASP A 81 -9.71 15.84 -12.79
CA ASP A 81 -10.00 16.67 -11.62
C ASP A 81 -9.44 16.07 -10.31
N LYS A 82 -9.38 14.75 -10.22
CA LYS A 82 -8.89 14.01 -9.05
C LYS A 82 -7.48 13.45 -9.21
N ASN A 83 -6.84 13.66 -10.35
CA ASN A 83 -5.53 13.06 -10.69
C ASN A 83 -5.51 11.53 -10.60
N ILE A 84 -6.61 10.90 -10.96
CA ILE A 84 -6.81 9.44 -10.85
C ILE A 84 -7.17 8.87 -12.20
N ILE A 85 -6.62 7.69 -12.52
CA ILE A 85 -7.06 6.85 -13.63
C ILE A 85 -7.70 5.57 -13.07
N ILE A 86 -8.67 5.04 -13.79
CA ILE A 86 -9.27 3.75 -13.51
C ILE A 86 -8.67 2.74 -14.48
N VAL A 87 -8.08 1.67 -13.96
CA VAL A 87 -7.34 0.66 -14.74
C VAL A 87 -7.96 -0.70 -14.51
N ASN A 88 -8.14 -1.46 -15.59
CA ASN A 88 -8.56 -2.85 -15.57
C ASN A 88 -7.38 -3.79 -15.89
N GLY A 89 -7.44 -5.02 -15.40
CA GLY A 89 -6.42 -6.05 -15.69
C GLY A 89 -5.28 -6.13 -14.68
N LEU A 90 -5.30 -5.35 -13.60
CA LEU A 90 -4.30 -5.40 -12.52
C LEU A 90 -4.64 -6.40 -11.41
N GLY A 91 -5.73 -7.12 -11.54
CA GLY A 91 -6.23 -8.04 -10.51
C GLY A 91 -7.74 -8.07 -10.50
N ARG A 92 -8.36 -7.99 -9.34
CA ARG A 92 -9.82 -8.00 -9.19
C ARG A 92 -10.43 -6.65 -9.56
N GLY A 93 -11.21 -6.62 -10.65
CA GLY A 93 -12.00 -5.46 -11.05
C GLY A 93 -11.17 -4.23 -11.43
N HIS A 94 -11.83 -3.09 -11.41
CA HIS A 94 -11.21 -1.82 -11.71
C HIS A 94 -10.46 -1.26 -10.51
N GLN A 95 -9.25 -0.78 -10.72
CA GLN A 95 -8.43 -0.17 -9.67
C GLN A 95 -8.17 1.29 -9.98
N LYS A 96 -8.18 2.12 -8.93
CA LYS A 96 -7.87 3.54 -9.02
C LYS A 96 -6.37 3.75 -8.81
N ILE A 97 -5.72 4.43 -9.73
CA ILE A 97 -4.30 4.74 -9.66
C ILE A 97 -4.09 6.24 -9.69
N LEU A 98 -3.36 6.76 -8.73
CA LEU A 98 -3.02 8.17 -8.63
C LEU A 98 -1.89 8.51 -9.62
N ILE A 99 -2.10 9.52 -10.45
CA ILE A 99 -1.09 10.07 -11.37
C ILE A 99 -0.74 11.47 -10.90
N ARG A 100 0.47 11.64 -10.42
CA ARG A 100 0.93 12.93 -9.87
C ARG A 100 1.34 13.94 -10.94
N ASP A 101 1.76 13.46 -12.11
CA ASP A 101 2.16 14.32 -13.21
C ASP A 101 0.92 14.71 -14.04
N SER A 102 0.46 15.95 -13.85
CA SER A 102 -0.72 16.45 -14.55
C SER A 102 -0.52 16.55 -16.07
N HIS A 103 0.70 16.80 -16.54
CA HIS A 103 1.01 16.87 -17.97
C HIS A 103 0.80 15.50 -18.63
N ILE A 104 1.30 14.45 -18.02
CA ILE A 104 1.12 13.07 -18.50
C ILE A 104 -0.35 12.65 -18.37
N LEU A 105 -1.01 13.00 -17.28
CA LEU A 105 -2.43 12.70 -17.06
C LEU A 105 -3.31 13.31 -18.18
N ASN A 106 -2.99 14.52 -18.63
CA ASN A 106 -3.72 15.18 -19.70
C ASN A 106 -3.55 14.49 -21.07
N MET A 107 -2.47 13.75 -21.27
CA MET A 107 -2.23 12.97 -22.48
C MET A 107 -2.86 11.58 -22.44
N MET A 108 -3.24 11.07 -21.27
CA MET A 108 -3.83 9.75 -21.12
C MET A 108 -5.26 9.72 -21.64
N GLN A 109 -5.58 8.64 -22.35
CA GLN A 109 -6.92 8.40 -22.90
C GLN A 109 -7.41 7.00 -22.52
N PRO A 110 -8.74 6.76 -22.46
CA PRO A 110 -9.29 5.43 -22.32
C PRO A 110 -8.77 4.48 -23.39
N ASP A 111 -8.70 3.18 -23.07
CA ASP A 111 -8.21 2.08 -23.91
C ASP A 111 -6.69 2.05 -24.14
N GLU A 112 -5.93 2.98 -23.57
CA GLU A 112 -4.47 2.89 -23.56
C GLU A 112 -3.95 1.92 -22.50
N LEU A 113 -2.73 1.41 -22.69
CA LEU A 113 -2.08 0.48 -21.78
C LEU A 113 -1.14 1.23 -20.83
N ILE A 114 -1.08 0.74 -19.59
CA ILE A 114 -0.15 1.21 -18.58
C ILE A 114 0.51 0.01 -17.88
N GLU A 115 1.81 0.10 -17.66
CA GLU A 115 2.58 -0.93 -16.98
C GLU A 115 2.75 -0.55 -15.50
N ILE A 116 2.33 -1.45 -14.61
CA ILE A 116 2.41 -1.27 -13.17
C ILE A 116 3.26 -2.37 -12.56
N THR A 117 4.28 -1.98 -11.83
CA THR A 117 5.12 -2.91 -11.06
C THR A 117 4.72 -2.85 -9.59
N ARG A 118 4.44 -4.02 -8.99
CA ARG A 118 4.02 -4.14 -7.60
C ARG A 118 4.88 -5.14 -6.85
N LEU A 119 5.01 -4.94 -5.55
CA LEU A 119 5.65 -5.91 -4.66
C LEU A 119 4.76 -7.14 -4.45
N LYS A 120 5.40 -8.27 -4.17
CA LYS A 120 4.72 -9.57 -4.09
C LYS A 120 3.73 -9.66 -2.93
N TYR A 121 4.11 -9.24 -1.75
CA TYR A 121 3.33 -9.45 -0.53
C TYR A 121 2.41 -8.27 -0.20
N THR A 122 2.96 -7.06 -0.12
CA THR A 122 2.18 -5.86 0.21
C THR A 122 1.38 -5.31 -0.97
N LYS A 123 1.68 -5.74 -2.19
CA LYS A 123 1.09 -5.22 -3.44
C LYS A 123 1.34 -3.72 -3.65
N MET A 124 2.30 -3.14 -2.95
CA MET A 124 2.64 -1.73 -3.11
C MET A 124 3.20 -1.47 -4.52
N ILE A 125 2.70 -0.42 -5.14
CA ILE A 125 3.18 0.01 -6.47
C ILE A 125 4.56 0.64 -6.32
N THR A 126 5.54 0.08 -7.02
CA THR A 126 6.93 0.56 -7.00
C THR A 126 7.33 1.28 -8.27
N LYS A 127 6.64 1.05 -9.37
CA LYS A 127 6.92 1.65 -10.67
C LYS A 127 5.66 1.74 -11.51
N LYS A 128 5.51 2.84 -12.24
CA LYS A 128 4.44 3.07 -13.22
C LYS A 128 5.10 3.53 -14.51
N VAL A 129 4.79 2.88 -15.63
CA VAL A 129 5.32 3.23 -16.96
C VAL A 129 4.16 3.42 -17.93
N TYR A 130 4.15 4.55 -18.60
CA TYR A 130 3.20 4.92 -19.63
C TYR A 130 3.93 5.43 -20.87
N GLN A 131 3.72 4.79 -22.02
CA GLN A 131 4.40 5.11 -23.28
C GLN A 131 5.93 5.19 -23.12
N ASP A 132 6.52 4.17 -22.49
CA ASP A 132 7.95 4.06 -22.20
C ASP A 132 8.53 5.16 -21.28
N GLN A 133 7.66 5.94 -20.63
CA GLN A 133 8.05 6.95 -19.65
C GLN A 133 7.72 6.48 -18.23
N GLU A 134 8.71 6.54 -17.33
CA GLU A 134 8.51 6.25 -15.92
C GLU A 134 7.81 7.42 -15.24
N LEU A 135 6.68 7.15 -14.58
CA LEU A 135 5.90 8.14 -13.85
C LEU A 135 6.38 8.31 -12.42
N GLN A 136 6.11 9.47 -11.82
CA GLN A 136 6.34 9.70 -10.39
C GLN A 136 5.39 8.85 -9.54
N LEU A 137 5.92 8.29 -8.47
CA LEU A 137 5.16 7.50 -7.50
C LEU A 137 4.28 8.35 -6.58
#